data_1727b7236973278cad4400f7ef9a9121
#
_entry.id   1727b7236973278cad4400f7ef9a9121
#
_cell.length_a   1.000
_cell.length_b   1.000
_cell.length_c   1.000
_cell.angle_alpha   90.00
_cell.angle_beta   90.00
_cell.angle_gamma   90.00
#
_symmetry.space_group_name_H-M   'P 1'
#
loop_
_entity.id
_entity.type
_entity.pdbx_description
1 polymer ?
#
loop_
_entity_poly.entity_id
_entity_poly.type
_entity_poly.pdbx_seq_one_letter_code
_entity_poly.pdbx_strand_id
1 'polypeptide(L)'
;MTISVYIIAFNEVEKIRDCINSILWVDEIIVVDSHSTDGTSEIAEELGAKVVHIPFNGYGDLRNQAISNCTSDWIFSLDSDERCTTEVRDEILALIEDAPFDIYRVPRKNFFMGRWIKYSGWYPNFRQPQLFRKGKMNYTMDSVHEGYISHSDKEIGVINNIIWQFPFKNTEEVMHKANRYSTLGVKKLQEKGGTSSIFKAFIHGFWSFVKHYIFKLGFLDGGPGFVIAFGNFEGTFYRYIKLMEAQKNWKTPSTSPIQKPQQ
;
A
#
# COMPACT_ATOMS: atom_id res chain seq x y z
N MET A 1 -5.05 -4.29 -29.40
CA MET A 1 -5.83 -4.69 -28.19
C MET A 1 -6.06 -3.46 -27.31
N THR A 2 -7.18 -3.41 -26.56
CA THR A 2 -7.51 -2.29 -25.69
C THR A 2 -7.01 -2.53 -24.26
N ILE A 3 -6.76 -1.41 -23.51
CA ILE A 3 -6.27 -1.45 -22.14
C ILE A 3 -7.07 -0.50 -21.24
N SER A 4 -7.59 -1.04 -20.12
CA SER A 4 -8.14 -0.25 -19.01
C SER A 4 -7.11 -0.13 -17.90
N VAL A 5 -6.99 1.06 -17.31
CA VAL A 5 -6.32 1.22 -16.03
C VAL A 5 -7.35 1.45 -14.94
N TYR A 6 -7.23 0.74 -13.82
CA TYR A 6 -7.99 1.11 -12.63
C TYR A 6 -7.07 1.61 -11.53
N ILE A 7 -7.59 2.59 -10.78
CA ILE A 7 -6.97 3.19 -9.60
C ILE A 7 -7.97 3.06 -8.45
N ILE A 8 -7.52 2.58 -7.29
CA ILE A 8 -8.32 2.66 -6.05
C ILE A 8 -7.87 3.89 -5.26
N ALA A 9 -8.83 4.67 -4.75
CA ALA A 9 -8.54 5.93 -4.07
C ALA A 9 -9.39 6.12 -2.79
N PHE A 10 -8.78 6.78 -1.79
CA PHE A 10 -9.46 7.33 -0.62
C PHE A 10 -8.65 8.49 -0.07
N ASN A 11 -9.10 9.72 -0.28
CA ASN A 11 -8.43 10.96 0.13
C ASN A 11 -7.00 11.06 -0.41
N GLU A 12 -6.86 11.03 -1.73
CA GLU A 12 -5.58 11.05 -2.46
C GLU A 12 -5.44 12.30 -3.36
N VAL A 13 -6.07 13.42 -2.97
CA VAL A 13 -6.12 14.68 -3.75
C VAL A 13 -4.76 15.15 -4.25
N GLU A 14 -3.71 14.95 -3.45
CA GLU A 14 -2.35 15.39 -3.80
C GLU A 14 -1.61 14.45 -4.75
N LYS A 15 -2.08 13.20 -4.90
CA LYS A 15 -1.38 12.17 -5.67
C LYS A 15 -2.12 11.78 -6.95
N ILE A 16 -3.45 11.87 -6.93
CA ILE A 16 -4.29 11.33 -8.01
C ILE A 16 -4.03 12.00 -9.36
N ARG A 17 -3.79 13.32 -9.40
CA ARG A 17 -3.53 14.09 -10.63
C ARG A 17 -2.32 13.55 -11.38
N ASP A 18 -1.19 13.39 -10.70
CA ASP A 18 0.03 12.90 -11.33
C ASP A 18 -0.08 11.41 -11.72
N CYS A 19 -0.84 10.61 -10.95
CA CYS A 19 -1.10 9.23 -11.29
C CYS A 19 -1.85 9.15 -12.63
N ILE A 20 -2.98 9.85 -12.76
CA ILE A 20 -3.79 9.85 -13.98
C ILE A 20 -3.01 10.43 -15.15
N ASN A 21 -2.26 11.53 -14.97
CA ASN A 21 -1.44 12.12 -16.03
C ASN A 21 -0.40 11.13 -16.61
N SER A 22 0.07 10.18 -15.81
CA SER A 22 1.04 9.17 -16.27
C SER A 22 0.42 8.07 -17.15
N ILE A 23 -0.91 8.00 -17.24
CA ILE A 23 -1.64 6.93 -17.94
C ILE A 23 -2.66 7.43 -18.96
N LEU A 24 -2.64 8.71 -19.37
CA LEU A 24 -3.56 9.27 -20.37
C LEU A 24 -3.47 8.62 -21.77
N TRP A 25 -2.56 7.69 -21.95
CA TRP A 25 -2.32 6.93 -23.18
C TRP A 25 -3.20 5.66 -23.30
N VAL A 26 -3.98 5.30 -22.27
CA VAL A 26 -4.83 4.10 -22.26
C VAL A 26 -6.23 4.40 -22.82
N ASP A 27 -6.98 3.35 -23.18
CA ASP A 27 -8.32 3.49 -23.73
C ASP A 27 -9.37 3.83 -22.65
N GLU A 28 -9.16 3.41 -21.41
CA GLU A 28 -10.10 3.59 -20.31
C GLU A 28 -9.38 3.80 -18.97
N ILE A 29 -9.80 4.82 -18.21
CA ILE A 29 -9.33 5.08 -16.85
C ILE A 29 -10.51 4.99 -15.90
N ILE A 30 -10.42 4.11 -14.90
CA ILE A 30 -11.44 3.94 -13.86
C ILE A 30 -10.84 4.28 -12.52
N VAL A 31 -11.43 5.22 -11.80
CA VAL A 31 -11.08 5.52 -10.40
C VAL A 31 -12.19 4.99 -9.51
N VAL A 32 -11.85 3.98 -8.70
CA VAL A 32 -12.74 3.45 -7.68
C VAL A 32 -12.47 4.19 -6.38
N ASP A 33 -13.37 5.10 -6.05
CA ASP A 33 -13.27 5.99 -4.90
C ASP A 33 -14.09 5.47 -3.72
N SER A 34 -13.44 5.35 -2.56
CA SER A 34 -14.08 4.92 -1.31
C SER A 34 -14.69 6.08 -0.54
N HIS A 35 -15.45 6.95 -1.23
CA HIS A 35 -16.09 8.14 -0.68
C HIS A 35 -15.10 9.16 -0.11
N SER A 36 -14.13 9.59 -0.93
CA SER A 36 -13.23 10.70 -0.63
C SER A 36 -14.00 12.00 -0.36
N THR A 37 -13.42 12.86 0.49
CA THR A 37 -14.01 14.13 0.88
C THR A 37 -13.05 15.31 0.66
N ASP A 38 -11.94 15.07 -0.02
CA ASP A 38 -10.84 16.02 -0.19
C ASP A 38 -10.71 16.61 -1.60
N GLY A 39 -11.59 16.23 -2.54
CA GLY A 39 -11.52 16.66 -3.95
C GLY A 39 -10.85 15.63 -4.88
N THR A 40 -10.57 14.42 -4.39
CA THR A 40 -9.96 13.35 -5.20
C THR A 40 -10.80 12.98 -6.41
N SER A 41 -12.12 12.79 -6.23
CA SER A 41 -13.04 12.40 -7.29
C SER A 41 -13.17 13.47 -8.35
N GLU A 42 -13.29 14.73 -7.94
CA GLU A 42 -13.44 15.87 -8.83
C GLU A 42 -12.22 16.04 -9.75
N ILE A 43 -11.00 15.85 -9.20
CA ILE A 43 -9.78 15.86 -10.01
C ILE A 43 -9.74 14.69 -10.98
N ALA A 44 -10.19 13.52 -10.58
CA ALA A 44 -10.20 12.35 -11.45
C ALA A 44 -11.17 12.56 -12.63
N GLU A 45 -12.37 13.08 -12.39
CA GLU A 45 -13.36 13.41 -13.42
C GLU A 45 -12.87 14.52 -14.36
N GLU A 46 -12.25 15.58 -13.83
CA GLU A 46 -11.62 16.66 -14.62
C GLU A 46 -10.60 16.12 -15.63
N LEU A 47 -9.88 15.07 -15.27
CA LEU A 47 -8.86 14.42 -16.11
C LEU A 47 -9.45 13.31 -17.04
N GLY A 48 -10.77 13.17 -17.09
CA GLY A 48 -11.45 12.23 -17.97
C GLY A 48 -11.55 10.80 -17.45
N ALA A 49 -11.25 10.54 -16.18
CA ALA A 49 -11.47 9.23 -15.61
C ALA A 49 -12.96 9.00 -15.27
N LYS A 50 -13.41 7.76 -15.44
CA LYS A 50 -14.71 7.33 -14.93
C LYS A 50 -14.59 7.05 -13.43
N VAL A 51 -15.24 7.86 -12.60
CA VAL A 51 -15.26 7.65 -11.14
C VAL A 51 -16.42 6.73 -10.75
N VAL A 52 -16.14 5.74 -9.89
CA VAL A 52 -17.14 4.82 -9.33
C VAL A 52 -17.00 4.83 -7.82
N HIS A 53 -18.05 5.23 -7.10
CA HIS A 53 -18.05 5.27 -5.64
C HIS A 53 -18.42 3.90 -5.06
N ILE A 54 -17.50 3.31 -4.27
CA ILE A 54 -17.66 1.99 -3.68
C ILE A 54 -17.24 2.04 -2.20
N PRO A 55 -18.11 1.61 -1.26
CA PRO A 55 -17.74 1.52 0.15
C PRO A 55 -16.55 0.58 0.35
N PHE A 56 -15.65 0.95 1.26
CA PHE A 56 -14.48 0.12 1.57
C PHE A 56 -14.84 -1.10 2.43
N ASN A 57 -14.87 -2.28 1.81
CA ASN A 57 -15.06 -3.58 2.48
C ASN A 57 -13.77 -4.43 2.51
N GLY A 58 -12.64 -3.81 2.22
CA GLY A 58 -11.32 -4.44 2.09
C GLY A 58 -10.72 -4.23 0.71
N TYR A 59 -9.39 -4.30 0.64
CA TYR A 59 -8.68 -4.02 -0.62
C TYR A 59 -8.99 -5.04 -1.72
N GLY A 60 -9.11 -6.33 -1.38
CA GLY A 60 -9.45 -7.37 -2.36
C GLY A 60 -10.81 -7.16 -3.00
N ASP A 61 -11.83 -6.82 -2.19
CA ASP A 61 -13.18 -6.49 -2.68
C ASP A 61 -13.14 -5.27 -3.60
N LEU A 62 -12.52 -4.18 -3.14
CA LEU A 62 -12.44 -2.93 -3.88
C LEU A 62 -11.75 -3.11 -5.25
N ARG A 63 -10.63 -3.87 -5.29
CA ARG A 63 -9.92 -4.19 -6.54
C ARG A 63 -10.74 -5.07 -7.46
N ASN A 64 -11.45 -6.08 -6.94
CA ASN A 64 -12.32 -6.93 -7.76
C ASN A 64 -13.50 -6.14 -8.36
N GLN A 65 -14.07 -5.20 -7.61
CA GLN A 65 -15.08 -4.29 -8.13
C GLN A 65 -14.50 -3.34 -9.18
N ALA A 66 -13.24 -2.86 -9.00
CA ALA A 66 -12.56 -2.10 -10.03
C ALA A 66 -12.37 -2.91 -11.33
N ILE A 67 -11.90 -4.15 -11.22
CA ILE A 67 -11.76 -5.09 -12.36
C ILE A 67 -13.09 -5.29 -13.09
N SER A 68 -14.20 -5.44 -12.36
CA SER A 68 -15.52 -5.65 -12.95
C SER A 68 -16.04 -4.45 -13.76
N ASN A 69 -15.56 -3.24 -13.44
CA ASN A 69 -15.89 -2.00 -14.15
C ASN A 69 -15.01 -1.78 -15.38
N CYS A 70 -13.87 -2.48 -15.53
CA CYS A 70 -13.02 -2.40 -16.72
C CYS A 70 -13.66 -3.08 -17.93
N THR A 71 -13.61 -2.46 -19.10
CA THR A 71 -14.22 -2.99 -20.33
C THR A 71 -13.20 -3.58 -21.31
N SER A 72 -11.94 -3.19 -21.25
CA SER A 72 -10.87 -3.55 -22.19
C SER A 72 -10.37 -4.99 -22.07
N ASP A 73 -9.59 -5.42 -23.08
CA ASP A 73 -8.98 -6.75 -23.15
C ASP A 73 -7.91 -6.96 -22.07
N TRP A 74 -7.16 -5.90 -21.77
CA TRP A 74 -6.12 -5.85 -20.75
C TRP A 74 -6.48 -4.90 -19.63
N ILE A 75 -6.05 -5.23 -18.43
CA ILE A 75 -6.25 -4.42 -17.23
C ILE A 75 -4.89 -4.16 -16.61
N PHE A 76 -4.59 -2.87 -16.36
CA PHE A 76 -3.42 -2.45 -15.62
C PHE A 76 -3.86 -1.83 -14.29
N SER A 77 -3.44 -2.45 -13.19
CA SER A 77 -3.67 -1.95 -11.83
C SER A 77 -2.61 -0.94 -11.46
N LEU A 78 -2.99 0.28 -11.11
CA LEU A 78 -2.07 1.31 -10.65
C LEU A 78 -2.60 1.90 -9.33
N ASP A 79 -1.75 2.02 -8.32
CA ASP A 79 -2.13 2.70 -7.08
C ASP A 79 -1.99 4.23 -7.24
N SER A 80 -2.75 5.02 -6.49
CA SER A 80 -2.76 6.50 -6.59
C SER A 80 -1.38 7.12 -6.35
N ASP A 81 -0.51 6.44 -5.60
CA ASP A 81 0.87 6.83 -5.32
C ASP A 81 1.89 6.32 -6.35
N GLU A 82 1.43 5.67 -7.44
CA GLU A 82 2.27 5.15 -8.51
C GLU A 82 2.21 6.01 -9.77
N ARG A 83 3.27 5.94 -10.59
CA ARG A 83 3.42 6.62 -11.88
C ARG A 83 3.94 5.65 -12.91
N CYS A 84 3.20 5.51 -14.02
CA CYS A 84 3.68 4.78 -15.19
C CYS A 84 4.75 5.62 -15.90
N THR A 85 5.93 5.05 -16.15
CA THR A 85 6.97 5.73 -16.93
C THR A 85 6.74 5.52 -18.42
N THR A 86 7.39 6.35 -19.25
CA THR A 86 7.32 6.24 -20.71
C THR A 86 7.80 4.87 -21.17
N GLU A 87 8.85 4.36 -20.55
CA GLU A 87 9.46 3.06 -20.89
C GLU A 87 8.49 1.90 -20.54
N VAL A 88 7.77 1.98 -19.42
CA VAL A 88 6.75 0.97 -19.07
C VAL A 88 5.58 1.05 -20.04
N ARG A 89 5.10 2.25 -20.39
CA ARG A 89 4.07 2.44 -21.41
C ARG A 89 4.45 1.75 -22.72
N ASP A 90 5.63 2.06 -23.23
CA ASP A 90 6.08 1.57 -24.54
C ASP A 90 6.25 0.04 -24.52
N GLU A 91 6.75 -0.54 -23.40
CA GLU A 91 6.84 -1.99 -23.22
C GLU A 91 5.46 -2.63 -23.15
N ILE A 92 4.50 -2.05 -22.42
CA ILE A 92 3.13 -2.58 -22.33
C ILE A 92 2.47 -2.57 -23.71
N LEU A 93 2.53 -1.45 -24.44
CA LEU A 93 1.91 -1.34 -25.75
C LEU A 93 2.48 -2.36 -26.75
N ALA A 94 3.80 -2.56 -26.76
CA ALA A 94 4.42 -3.58 -27.60
C ALA A 94 4.04 -4.99 -27.17
N LEU A 95 3.95 -5.23 -25.86
CA LEU A 95 3.71 -6.55 -25.31
C LEU A 95 2.27 -7.04 -25.51
N ILE A 96 1.26 -6.18 -25.36
CA ILE A 96 -0.15 -6.60 -25.43
C ILE A 96 -0.55 -7.10 -26.82
N GLU A 97 0.18 -6.76 -27.86
CA GLU A 97 -0.10 -7.21 -29.26
C GLU A 97 0.16 -8.73 -29.41
N ASP A 98 1.25 -9.24 -28.84
CA ASP A 98 1.60 -10.68 -28.89
C ASP A 98 2.20 -11.14 -27.54
N ALA A 99 1.36 -11.11 -26.49
CA ALA A 99 1.79 -11.41 -25.14
C ALA A 99 1.95 -12.92 -24.90
N PRO A 100 3.17 -13.39 -24.52
CA PRO A 100 3.39 -14.82 -24.19
C PRO A 100 2.68 -15.27 -22.91
N PHE A 101 2.43 -14.35 -21.97
CA PHE A 101 1.75 -14.62 -20.71
C PHE A 101 0.43 -13.83 -20.60
N ASP A 102 -0.44 -14.22 -19.69
CA ASP A 102 -1.71 -13.56 -19.46
C ASP A 102 -1.66 -12.60 -18.26
N ILE A 103 -0.62 -12.71 -17.42
CA ILE A 103 -0.46 -11.99 -16.17
C ILE A 103 1.01 -11.57 -16.03
N TYR A 104 1.25 -10.32 -15.60
CA TYR A 104 2.60 -9.78 -15.44
C TYR A 104 2.75 -9.03 -14.12
N ARG A 105 3.92 -9.15 -13.51
CA ARG A 105 4.39 -8.30 -12.42
C ARG A 105 5.14 -7.12 -12.99
N VAL A 106 4.95 -5.94 -12.38
CA VAL A 106 5.66 -4.72 -12.75
C VAL A 106 6.56 -4.30 -11.58
N PRO A 107 7.88 -4.16 -11.80
CA PRO A 107 8.79 -3.73 -10.74
C PRO A 107 8.58 -2.26 -10.40
N ARG A 108 8.88 -1.88 -9.13
CA ARG A 108 8.68 -0.53 -8.61
C ARG A 108 9.97 0.07 -8.08
N LYS A 109 10.19 1.35 -8.38
CA LYS A 109 11.15 2.22 -7.68
C LYS A 109 10.39 3.05 -6.65
N ASN A 110 10.63 2.81 -5.38
CA ASN A 110 10.06 3.59 -4.31
C ASN A 110 10.90 4.84 -4.03
N PHE A 111 10.29 6.02 -4.09
CA PHE A 111 10.94 7.28 -3.75
C PHE A 111 10.49 7.74 -2.36
N PHE A 112 11.44 8.15 -1.54
CA PHE A 112 11.18 8.70 -0.22
C PHE A 112 12.21 9.78 0.12
N MET A 113 11.75 10.92 0.66
CA MET A 113 12.59 12.08 0.97
C MET A 113 13.48 12.50 -0.23
N GLY A 114 12.87 12.57 -1.42
CA GLY A 114 13.54 12.99 -2.66
C GLY A 114 14.53 11.98 -3.26
N ARG A 115 14.59 10.75 -2.75
CA ARG A 115 15.56 9.75 -3.17
C ARG A 115 14.91 8.43 -3.52
N TRP A 116 15.42 7.74 -4.55
CA TRP A 116 15.12 6.33 -4.79
C TRP A 116 15.70 5.45 -3.68
N ILE A 117 14.85 4.70 -3.01
CA ILE A 117 15.22 3.72 -1.98
C ILE A 117 15.51 2.39 -2.64
N LYS A 118 16.78 2.07 -2.78
CA LYS A 118 17.26 0.85 -3.44
C LYS A 118 17.37 -0.33 -2.48
N TYR A 119 17.65 -0.04 -1.22
CA TYR A 119 17.89 -1.00 -0.17
C TYR A 119 16.75 -0.98 0.86
N SER A 120 17.01 -1.19 2.14
CA SER A 120 16.01 -1.17 3.22
C SER A 120 14.88 -2.21 3.05
N GLY A 121 14.99 -3.10 2.04
CA GLY A 121 14.00 -4.10 1.69
C GLY A 121 12.83 -3.58 0.87
N TRP A 122 13.00 -2.43 0.22
CA TRP A 122 11.96 -1.80 -0.62
C TRP A 122 12.10 -2.14 -2.10
N TYR A 123 13.24 -2.62 -2.58
CA TYR A 123 13.46 -2.97 -3.98
C TYR A 123 14.07 -4.38 -4.12
N PRO A 124 13.70 -5.14 -5.16
CA PRO A 124 12.51 -4.99 -5.99
C PRO A 124 11.23 -5.33 -5.22
N ASN A 125 10.11 -4.63 -5.51
CA ASN A 125 8.83 -4.85 -4.84
C ASN A 125 7.82 -5.49 -5.81
N PHE A 126 7.80 -6.82 -5.86
CA PHE A 126 6.89 -7.62 -6.69
C PHE A 126 5.78 -8.26 -5.84
N ARG A 127 5.01 -7.46 -5.11
CA ARG A 127 4.01 -8.06 -4.21
C ARG A 127 2.91 -8.77 -4.96
N GLN A 128 2.38 -8.12 -6.01
CA GLN A 128 1.25 -8.64 -6.78
C GLN A 128 1.43 -8.33 -8.27
N PRO A 129 0.81 -9.14 -9.17
CA PRO A 129 0.71 -8.77 -10.56
C PRO A 129 -0.11 -7.49 -10.74
N GLN A 130 0.24 -6.71 -11.75
CA GLN A 130 -0.43 -5.45 -12.05
C GLN A 130 -0.99 -5.35 -13.46
N LEU A 131 -0.41 -6.07 -14.43
CA LEU A 131 -0.93 -6.12 -15.80
C LEU A 131 -1.44 -7.52 -16.09
N PHE A 132 -2.69 -7.65 -16.54
CA PHE A 132 -3.30 -8.96 -16.81
C PHE A 132 -4.45 -8.86 -17.83
N ARG A 133 -4.66 -9.97 -18.56
CA ARG A 133 -5.85 -10.10 -19.42
C ARG A 133 -7.11 -10.17 -18.57
N LYS A 134 -8.18 -9.52 -19.03
CA LYS A 134 -9.49 -9.56 -18.38
C LYS A 134 -9.93 -11.00 -18.16
N GLY A 135 -10.40 -11.30 -16.94
CA GLY A 135 -10.84 -12.64 -16.53
C GLY A 135 -9.71 -13.62 -16.17
N LYS A 136 -8.44 -13.22 -16.26
CA LYS A 136 -7.30 -14.09 -15.91
C LYS A 136 -6.79 -13.94 -14.49
N MET A 137 -7.26 -12.95 -13.74
CA MET A 137 -6.86 -12.73 -12.35
C MET A 137 -7.98 -12.09 -11.53
N ASN A 138 -8.09 -12.50 -10.28
CA ASN A 138 -8.87 -11.83 -9.23
C ASN A 138 -8.06 -11.73 -7.94
N TYR A 139 -8.44 -10.81 -7.05
CA TYR A 139 -7.85 -10.71 -5.72
C TYR A 139 -8.59 -11.57 -4.71
N THR A 140 -7.88 -12.10 -3.70
CA THR A 140 -8.51 -12.80 -2.57
C THR A 140 -9.21 -11.79 -1.67
N MET A 141 -10.22 -12.27 -0.92
CA MET A 141 -11.01 -11.45 0.01
C MET A 141 -10.39 -11.37 1.41
N ASP A 142 -9.10 -11.71 1.55
CA ASP A 142 -8.41 -11.70 2.84
C ASP A 142 -8.29 -10.29 3.41
N SER A 143 -8.65 -10.11 4.66
CA SER A 143 -8.79 -8.79 5.31
C SER A 143 -7.47 -8.05 5.59
N VAL A 144 -6.32 -8.73 5.53
CA VAL A 144 -5.03 -8.15 5.97
C VAL A 144 -3.93 -8.16 4.90
N HIS A 145 -3.93 -9.17 4.04
CA HIS A 145 -3.01 -9.27 2.89
C HIS A 145 -3.80 -9.91 1.77
N GLU A 146 -4.38 -9.07 0.92
CA GLU A 146 -4.96 -9.57 -0.29
C GLU A 146 -3.88 -10.31 -1.10
N GLY A 147 -4.18 -11.56 -1.42
CA GLY A 147 -3.45 -12.33 -2.41
C GLY A 147 -4.11 -12.15 -3.76
N TYR A 148 -3.72 -12.95 -4.72
CA TYR A 148 -4.37 -13.04 -6.01
C TYR A 148 -4.62 -14.50 -6.37
N ILE A 149 -5.63 -14.72 -7.20
CA ILE A 149 -5.99 -16.02 -7.79
C ILE A 149 -5.73 -15.91 -9.28
N SER A 150 -4.82 -16.73 -9.79
CA SER A 150 -4.60 -16.85 -11.25
C SER A 150 -5.62 -17.81 -11.85
N HIS A 151 -6.24 -17.39 -12.94
CA HIS A 151 -7.09 -18.21 -13.81
C HIS A 151 -6.40 -18.52 -15.14
N SER A 152 -5.09 -18.33 -15.22
CA SER A 152 -4.25 -18.66 -16.36
C SER A 152 -3.48 -19.94 -16.09
N ASP A 153 -3.34 -20.80 -17.10
CA ASP A 153 -2.49 -21.99 -17.07
C ASP A 153 -1.02 -21.64 -17.36
N LYS A 154 -0.74 -20.39 -17.74
CA LYS A 154 0.59 -19.89 -18.05
C LYS A 154 1.28 -19.37 -16.80
N GLU A 155 2.62 -19.33 -16.85
CA GLU A 155 3.42 -18.66 -15.84
C GLU A 155 3.15 -17.16 -15.81
N ILE A 156 3.53 -16.50 -14.70
CA ILE A 156 3.44 -15.05 -14.55
C ILE A 156 4.70 -14.42 -15.11
N GLY A 157 4.52 -13.56 -16.12
CA GLY A 157 5.59 -12.77 -16.71
C GLY A 157 6.04 -11.61 -15.81
N VAL A 158 7.09 -10.95 -16.23
CA VAL A 158 7.63 -9.75 -15.58
C VAL A 158 7.88 -8.68 -16.63
N ILE A 159 7.39 -7.47 -16.39
CA ILE A 159 7.77 -6.28 -17.17
C ILE A 159 9.20 -5.90 -16.80
N ASN A 160 10.03 -5.56 -17.79
CA ASN A 160 11.44 -5.21 -17.56
C ASN A 160 11.59 -3.78 -17.04
N ASN A 161 10.75 -2.88 -17.54
CA ASN A 161 10.76 -1.48 -17.13
C ASN A 161 10.01 -1.25 -15.82
N ILE A 162 10.26 -0.12 -15.18
CA ILE A 162 9.98 0.08 -13.76
C ILE A 162 9.04 1.28 -13.57
N ILE A 163 7.91 1.09 -12.90
CA ILE A 163 7.06 2.19 -12.42
C ILE A 163 7.67 2.88 -11.22
N TRP A 164 7.33 4.15 -11.01
CA TRP A 164 7.72 4.90 -9.84
C TRP A 164 6.60 4.88 -8.80
N GLN A 165 6.98 4.78 -7.52
CA GLN A 165 6.05 4.83 -6.40
C GLN A 165 6.51 5.85 -5.36
N PHE A 166 5.56 6.66 -4.86
CA PHE A 166 5.75 7.70 -3.85
C PHE A 166 4.91 7.36 -2.60
N PRO A 167 5.31 6.35 -1.79
CA PRO A 167 4.47 5.74 -0.76
C PRO A 167 4.17 6.67 0.41
N PHE A 168 4.96 7.74 0.58
CA PHE A 168 4.81 8.73 1.64
C PHE A 168 5.08 10.13 1.12
N LYS A 169 4.20 11.05 1.48
CA LYS A 169 4.35 12.48 1.22
C LYS A 169 5.40 13.10 2.15
N ASN A 170 5.35 12.73 3.44
CA ASN A 170 6.19 13.28 4.50
C ASN A 170 6.39 12.26 5.64
N THR A 171 7.14 12.66 6.66
CA THR A 171 7.39 11.81 7.84
C THR A 171 6.15 11.61 8.71
N GLU A 172 5.21 12.54 8.73
CA GLU A 172 3.94 12.41 9.45
C GLU A 172 3.13 11.22 8.93
N GLU A 173 3.04 11.07 7.61
CA GLU A 173 2.38 9.93 6.97
C GLU A 173 3.06 8.59 7.32
N VAL A 174 4.39 8.58 7.44
CA VAL A 174 5.15 7.42 7.93
C VAL A 174 4.72 7.04 9.35
N MET A 175 4.61 8.02 10.25
CA MET A 175 4.21 7.80 11.65
C MET A 175 2.76 7.33 11.75
N HIS A 176 1.83 7.94 11.02
CA HIS A 176 0.44 7.50 10.95
C HIS A 176 0.31 6.05 10.47
N LYS A 177 1.02 5.70 9.42
CA LYS A 177 1.04 4.34 8.87
C LYS A 177 1.64 3.35 9.86
N ALA A 178 2.76 3.69 10.52
CA ALA A 178 3.38 2.86 11.56
C ALA A 178 2.41 2.63 12.74
N ASN A 179 1.69 3.67 13.17
CA ASN A 179 0.68 3.56 14.22
C ASN A 179 -0.46 2.63 13.83
N ARG A 180 -1.05 2.81 12.63
CA ARG A 180 -2.13 1.96 12.09
C ARG A 180 -1.69 0.49 11.99
N TYR A 181 -0.53 0.23 11.38
CA TYR A 181 -0.03 -1.15 11.22
C TYR A 181 0.38 -1.80 12.53
N SER A 182 0.89 -1.04 13.50
CA SER A 182 1.16 -1.58 14.84
C SER A 182 -0.13 -2.06 15.49
N THR A 183 -1.25 -1.31 15.38
CA THR A 183 -2.56 -1.70 15.92
C THR A 183 -3.11 -2.96 15.24
N LEU A 184 -3.09 -3.02 13.91
CA LEU A 184 -3.52 -4.22 13.17
C LEU A 184 -2.67 -5.46 13.52
N GLY A 185 -1.38 -5.26 13.76
CA GLY A 185 -0.47 -6.35 14.15
C GLY A 185 -0.73 -6.91 15.54
N VAL A 186 -1.37 -6.16 16.46
CA VAL A 186 -1.74 -6.65 17.80
C VAL A 186 -2.73 -7.80 17.70
N LYS A 187 -3.77 -7.68 16.87
CA LYS A 187 -4.78 -8.74 16.70
C LYS A 187 -4.14 -10.08 16.34
N LYS A 188 -3.22 -10.07 15.36
CA LYS A 188 -2.48 -11.28 14.95
C LYS A 188 -1.64 -11.90 16.08
N LEU A 189 -1.07 -11.06 16.95
CA LEU A 189 -0.29 -11.55 18.10
C LEU A 189 -1.19 -12.12 19.19
N GLN A 190 -2.37 -11.52 19.40
CA GLN A 190 -3.38 -12.03 20.35
C GLN A 190 -3.94 -13.38 19.91
N GLU A 191 -4.29 -13.52 18.63
CA GLU A 191 -4.76 -14.80 18.05
C GLU A 191 -3.76 -15.95 18.23
N LYS A 192 -2.45 -15.62 18.27
CA LYS A 192 -1.37 -16.59 18.53
C LYS A 192 -1.06 -16.81 20.01
N GLY A 193 -1.86 -16.24 20.92
CA GLY A 193 -1.61 -16.34 22.36
C GLY A 193 -0.33 -15.61 22.82
N GLY A 194 0.14 -14.63 22.04
CA GLY A 194 1.37 -13.89 22.34
C GLY A 194 1.26 -13.07 23.62
N THR A 195 2.35 -13.02 24.41
CA THR A 195 2.48 -12.13 25.56
C THR A 195 3.55 -11.08 25.32
N SER A 196 3.46 -9.94 26.02
CA SER A 196 4.39 -8.84 25.85
C SER A 196 4.89 -8.25 27.17
N SER A 197 6.06 -7.61 27.10
CA SER A 197 6.65 -6.77 28.12
C SER A 197 7.44 -5.63 27.47
N ILE A 198 7.82 -4.60 28.23
CA ILE A 198 8.63 -3.48 27.71
C ILE A 198 9.96 -4.01 27.14
N PHE A 199 10.61 -4.94 27.82
CA PHE A 199 11.87 -5.54 27.38
C PHE A 199 11.69 -6.31 26.06
N LYS A 200 10.62 -7.10 25.94
CA LYS A 200 10.29 -7.83 24.71
C LYS A 200 9.98 -6.86 23.56
N ALA A 201 9.25 -5.79 23.83
CA ALA A 201 8.97 -4.75 22.84
C ALA A 201 10.25 -4.11 22.30
N PHE A 202 11.19 -3.75 23.22
CA PHE A 202 12.48 -3.16 22.84
C PHE A 202 13.33 -4.12 22.01
N ILE A 203 13.49 -5.38 22.41
CA ILE A 203 14.29 -6.37 21.68
C ILE A 203 13.73 -6.59 20.26
N HIS A 204 12.42 -6.77 20.12
CA HIS A 204 11.82 -6.95 18.79
C HIS A 204 11.91 -5.70 17.92
N GLY A 205 11.73 -4.51 18.50
CA GLY A 205 11.94 -3.24 17.81
C GLY A 205 13.38 -3.08 17.34
N PHE A 206 14.34 -3.29 18.24
CA PHE A 206 15.76 -3.19 17.93
C PHE A 206 16.20 -4.19 16.85
N TRP A 207 15.72 -5.44 16.94
CA TRP A 207 15.95 -6.42 15.88
C TRP A 207 15.38 -5.98 14.54
N SER A 208 14.20 -5.37 14.54
CA SER A 208 13.61 -4.82 13.32
C SER A 208 14.47 -3.71 12.72
N PHE A 209 15.02 -2.81 13.54
CA PHE A 209 15.97 -1.79 13.10
C PHE A 209 17.22 -2.42 12.47
N VAL A 210 17.89 -3.32 13.18
CA VAL A 210 19.11 -4.00 12.71
C VAL A 210 18.85 -4.73 11.40
N LYS A 211 17.71 -5.43 11.30
CA LYS A 211 17.31 -6.13 10.08
C LYS A 211 17.21 -5.19 8.87
N HIS A 212 16.58 -4.02 9.02
CA HIS A 212 16.37 -3.11 7.89
C HIS A 212 17.60 -2.24 7.61
N TYR A 213 18.28 -1.77 8.63
CA TYR A 213 19.44 -0.88 8.49
C TYR A 213 20.71 -1.63 8.08
N ILE A 214 20.99 -2.78 8.73
CA ILE A 214 22.23 -3.55 8.49
C ILE A 214 21.98 -4.65 7.45
N PHE A 215 21.13 -5.64 7.74
CA PHE A 215 21.00 -6.82 6.88
C PHE A 215 20.34 -6.51 5.51
N LYS A 216 19.44 -5.53 5.45
CA LYS A 216 18.88 -5.04 4.19
C LYS A 216 19.62 -3.81 3.64
N LEU A 217 20.82 -3.57 4.13
CA LEU A 217 21.74 -2.53 3.67
C LEU A 217 21.12 -1.12 3.65
N GLY A 218 20.17 -0.83 4.54
CA GLY A 218 19.49 0.46 4.63
C GLY A 218 20.43 1.64 4.83
N PHE A 219 21.61 1.43 5.43
CA PHE A 219 22.64 2.46 5.59
C PHE A 219 23.15 2.99 4.24
N LEU A 220 23.04 2.21 3.15
CA LEU A 220 23.40 2.65 1.79
C LEU A 220 22.37 3.61 1.18
N ASP A 221 21.14 3.64 1.71
CA ASP A 221 20.13 4.62 1.35
C ASP A 221 20.32 5.96 2.10
N GLY A 222 21.35 6.08 2.97
CA GLY A 222 21.67 7.29 3.72
C GLY A 222 20.62 7.65 4.78
N GLY A 223 20.33 8.95 4.93
CA GLY A 223 19.34 9.45 5.88
C GLY A 223 17.95 8.83 5.74
N PRO A 224 17.36 8.76 4.53
CA PRO A 224 16.09 8.07 4.31
C PRO A 224 16.10 6.61 4.76
N GLY A 225 17.18 5.87 4.53
CA GLY A 225 17.33 4.49 4.98
C GLY A 225 17.34 4.36 6.51
N PHE A 226 17.96 5.33 7.20
CA PHE A 226 17.89 5.40 8.66
C PHE A 226 16.45 5.65 9.15
N VAL A 227 15.75 6.63 8.56
CA VAL A 227 14.35 6.95 8.91
C VAL A 227 13.44 5.74 8.70
N ILE A 228 13.61 5.01 7.59
CA ILE A 228 12.85 3.78 7.32
C ILE A 228 13.15 2.70 8.38
N ALA A 229 14.41 2.48 8.73
CA ALA A 229 14.79 1.49 9.72
C ALA A 229 14.26 1.87 11.12
N PHE A 230 14.31 3.15 11.47
CA PHE A 230 13.77 3.68 12.72
C PHE A 230 12.24 3.56 12.79
N GLY A 231 11.53 3.91 11.72
CA GLY A 231 10.07 3.70 11.63
C GLY A 231 9.66 2.22 11.77
N ASN A 232 10.49 1.30 11.26
CA ASN A 232 10.28 -0.15 11.49
C ASN A 232 10.54 -0.56 12.95
N PHE A 233 11.52 0.07 13.63
CA PHE A 233 11.71 -0.07 15.08
C PHE A 233 10.44 0.39 15.81
N GLU A 234 10.00 1.63 15.60
CA GLU A 234 8.83 2.22 16.26
C GLU A 234 7.57 1.38 16.05
N GLY A 235 7.23 1.04 14.81
CA GLY A 235 6.04 0.25 14.50
C GLY A 235 6.07 -1.13 15.17
N THR A 236 7.24 -1.76 15.28
CA THR A 236 7.41 -3.05 15.97
C THR A 236 7.34 -2.86 17.48
N PHE A 237 8.04 -1.87 18.03
CA PHE A 237 8.03 -1.56 19.45
C PHE A 237 6.61 -1.28 19.94
N TYR A 238 5.89 -0.36 19.31
CA TYR A 238 4.52 -0.01 19.71
C TYR A 238 3.53 -1.15 19.50
N ARG A 239 3.73 -2.06 18.55
CA ARG A 239 2.90 -3.27 18.43
C ARG A 239 2.95 -4.11 19.71
N TYR A 240 4.14 -4.33 20.27
CA TYR A 240 4.31 -5.08 21.52
C TYR A 240 3.84 -4.29 22.75
N ILE A 241 4.03 -2.95 22.78
CA ILE A 241 3.46 -2.11 23.85
C ILE A 241 1.95 -2.16 23.86
N LYS A 242 1.30 -1.99 22.70
CA LYS A 242 -0.17 -2.10 22.58
C LYS A 242 -0.69 -3.49 22.95
N LEU A 243 0.07 -4.54 22.64
CA LEU A 243 -0.26 -5.89 23.12
C LEU A 243 -0.21 -5.97 24.63
N MET A 244 0.81 -5.38 25.26
CA MET A 244 0.95 -5.32 26.71
C MET A 244 -0.19 -4.50 27.35
N GLU A 245 -0.57 -3.36 26.78
CA GLU A 245 -1.73 -2.57 27.21
C GLU A 245 -3.02 -3.39 27.18
N ALA A 246 -3.28 -4.10 26.09
CA ALA A 246 -4.46 -4.95 25.95
C ALA A 246 -4.51 -6.13 26.95
N GLN A 247 -3.36 -6.57 27.46
CA GLN A 247 -3.25 -7.68 28.41
C GLN A 247 -3.27 -7.22 29.87
N LYS A 248 -2.88 -5.98 30.14
CA LYS A 248 -2.84 -5.41 31.49
C LYS A 248 -4.07 -4.53 31.70
N ASN A 249 -4.90 -4.91 32.67
CA ASN A 249 -6.08 -4.13 33.10
C ASN A 249 -5.59 -2.93 33.96
N TRP A 250 -5.02 -1.92 33.32
CA TRP A 250 -4.52 -0.73 34.01
C TRP A 250 -5.70 0.12 34.47
N LYS A 251 -5.89 0.21 35.79
CA LYS A 251 -6.93 1.05 36.37
C LYS A 251 -6.43 2.49 36.40
N THR A 252 -7.18 3.39 35.79
CA THR A 252 -6.98 4.83 35.98
C THR A 252 -7.37 5.19 37.43
N PRO A 253 -6.52 5.90 38.20
CA PRO A 253 -6.93 6.40 39.51
C PRO A 253 -8.20 7.25 39.37
N SER A 254 -9.24 6.93 40.15
CA SER A 254 -10.43 7.77 40.22
C SER A 254 -10.24 8.80 41.37
N THR A 255 -10.41 10.08 41.05
CA THR A 255 -10.55 11.11 42.10
C THR A 255 -11.99 11.13 42.57
N SER A 256 -12.21 11.06 43.90
CA SER A 256 -13.52 11.34 44.48
C SER A 256 -13.92 12.78 44.13
N PRO A 257 -15.21 13.05 43.82
CA PRO A 257 -15.64 14.41 43.55
C PRO A 257 -15.32 15.32 44.75
N ILE A 258 -14.63 16.43 44.45
CA ILE A 258 -14.31 17.45 45.47
C ILE A 258 -15.62 18.07 45.92
N GLN A 259 -16.05 17.77 47.15
CA GLN A 259 -17.22 18.41 47.75
C GLN A 259 -16.89 19.89 48.03
N LYS A 260 -17.86 20.80 47.76
CA LYS A 260 -17.73 22.19 48.17
C LYS A 260 -17.59 22.23 49.70
N PRO A 261 -16.72 23.09 50.26
CA PRO A 261 -16.70 23.31 51.70
C PRO A 261 -18.12 23.68 52.17
N GLN A 262 -18.63 23.00 53.17
CA GLN A 262 -19.85 23.41 53.83
C GLN A 262 -19.57 24.77 54.47
N GLN A 263 -20.38 25.78 54.12
CA GLN A 263 -20.38 27.12 54.75
C GLN A 263 -21.01 27.07 56.10
#